data_7bf03f52163b9eb425cb2faa371f2a8f
#
_entry.id   7bf03f52163b9eb425cb2faa371f2a8f
#
_cell.length_a   1.000
_cell.length_b   1.000
_cell.length_c   1.000
_cell.angle_alpha   90.00
_cell.angle_beta   90.00
_cell.angle_gamma   90.00
#
_symmetry.space_group_name_H-M   'P 1'
#
loop_
_entity.id
_entity.type
_entity.pdbx_description
1 polymer ?
#
loop_
_entity_poly.entity_id
_entity_poly.type
_entity_poly.pdbx_seq_one_letter_code
_entity_poly.pdbx_strand_id
1 'polypeptide(L)'
;MPREVRIGAAAPESGKRSFRPDLYLTLLGCIALGSMATEGAMYDWSSVYFAQVVQPGESLIRAGYLACMCAMVTGRLLADGLVNRFGVTPVLQLSGLSIAAGLSLALLWPDLLPATAGLALVGFGMASVVPLCYSLAGKSTRVPPSVAISLVSSLSFLGFLGCPPMVGFLSHQFDLRWALSPIVVVGVAIFCLAPLVRRIKA
;
A
#
# COMPACT_ATOMS: atom_id res chain seq x y z
N MET A 1 63.27 4.38 -4.52
CA MET A 1 62.47 3.18 -4.72
C MET A 1 61.07 3.44 -4.20
N PRO A 2 60.06 3.61 -5.02
CA PRO A 2 58.67 3.84 -4.56
C PRO A 2 58.04 2.51 -4.18
N ARG A 3 57.38 2.48 -3.03
CA ARG A 3 56.58 1.36 -2.53
C ARG A 3 55.29 1.22 -3.37
N GLU A 4 55.17 0.12 -4.04
CA GLU A 4 53.90 -0.28 -4.66
C GLU A 4 52.85 -0.57 -3.59
N VAL A 5 51.77 0.23 -3.59
CA VAL A 5 50.55 -0.03 -2.81
C VAL A 5 49.73 -1.10 -3.56
N ARG A 6 49.83 -2.34 -3.10
CA ARG A 6 48.94 -3.41 -3.55
C ARG A 6 47.53 -3.12 -3.04
N ILE A 7 46.67 -2.61 -3.92
CA ILE A 7 45.24 -2.58 -3.74
C ILE A 7 44.73 -4.00 -4.04
N GLY A 8 44.73 -4.83 -3.03
CA GLY A 8 44.05 -6.12 -3.07
C GLY A 8 42.55 -5.90 -2.89
N ALA A 9 41.85 -5.62 -3.98
CA ALA A 9 40.39 -5.72 -4.00
C ALA A 9 40.02 -7.20 -3.92
N ALA A 10 39.74 -7.69 -2.72
CA ALA A 10 39.03 -8.93 -2.54
C ALA A 10 37.60 -8.72 -3.10
N ALA A 11 37.34 -9.27 -4.27
CA ALA A 11 36.00 -9.38 -4.81
C ALA A 11 35.13 -10.14 -3.78
N PRO A 12 33.94 -9.66 -3.42
CA PRO A 12 33.07 -10.42 -2.56
C PRO A 12 32.67 -11.70 -3.31
N GLU A 13 33.03 -12.84 -2.72
CA GLU A 13 32.58 -14.16 -3.21
C GLU A 13 31.07 -14.13 -3.36
N SER A 14 30.63 -14.14 -4.60
CA SER A 14 29.26 -14.37 -5.02
C SER A 14 28.89 -15.83 -4.71
N GLY A 15 28.77 -16.16 -3.43
CA GLY A 15 28.13 -17.38 -3.02
C GLY A 15 26.68 -17.32 -3.53
N LYS A 16 26.32 -18.21 -4.45
CA LYS A 16 24.95 -18.49 -4.88
C LYS A 16 24.13 -18.88 -3.67
N ARG A 17 23.69 -17.90 -2.87
CA ARG A 17 22.68 -18.12 -1.84
C ARG A 17 21.39 -18.46 -2.58
N SER A 18 21.02 -19.74 -2.55
CA SER A 18 19.73 -20.24 -2.99
C SER A 18 18.65 -19.33 -2.42
N PHE A 19 18.02 -18.54 -3.29
CA PHE A 19 16.93 -17.65 -2.95
C PHE A 19 15.72 -18.51 -2.58
N ARG A 20 15.60 -18.91 -1.32
CA ARG A 20 14.37 -19.48 -0.81
C ARG A 20 13.43 -18.33 -0.52
N PRO A 21 12.24 -18.29 -1.12
CA PRO A 21 11.27 -17.25 -0.83
C PRO A 21 10.99 -17.24 0.67
N ASP A 22 11.36 -16.16 1.34
CA ASP A 22 11.07 -15.98 2.76
C ASP A 22 9.59 -15.61 2.88
N LEU A 23 8.79 -16.51 3.46
CA LEU A 23 7.36 -16.30 3.66
C LEU A 23 7.08 -14.96 4.36
N TYR A 24 7.96 -14.54 5.26
CA TYR A 24 7.83 -13.25 5.94
C TYR A 24 7.92 -12.07 4.96
N LEU A 25 8.94 -12.05 4.09
CA LEU A 25 9.13 -10.99 3.09
C LEU A 25 8.03 -11.03 2.02
N THR A 26 7.58 -12.23 1.63
CA THR A 26 6.46 -12.40 0.70
C THR A 26 5.18 -11.80 1.26
N LEU A 27 4.86 -12.06 2.54
CA LEU A 27 3.70 -11.48 3.20
C LEU A 27 3.76 -9.95 3.28
N LEU A 28 4.94 -9.41 3.66
CA LEU A 28 5.15 -7.95 3.65
C LEU A 28 4.99 -7.37 2.25
N GLY A 29 5.52 -8.05 1.24
CA GLY A 29 5.37 -7.68 -0.15
C GLY A 29 3.92 -7.69 -0.62
N CYS A 30 3.12 -8.70 -0.26
CA CYS A 30 1.70 -8.77 -0.59
C CYS A 30 0.89 -7.65 0.09
N ILE A 31 1.16 -7.35 1.36
CA ILE A 31 0.52 -6.24 2.07
C ILE A 31 0.88 -4.90 1.42
N ALA A 32 2.16 -4.70 1.11
CA ALA A 32 2.65 -3.48 0.47
C ALA A 32 2.10 -3.34 -0.97
N LEU A 33 2.03 -4.44 -1.74
CA LEU A 33 1.41 -4.50 -3.06
C LEU A 33 -0.04 -4.05 -3.02
N GLY A 34 -0.83 -4.58 -2.08
CA GLY A 34 -2.23 -4.21 -1.92
C GLY A 34 -2.41 -2.72 -1.59
N SER A 35 -1.59 -2.20 -0.70
CA SER A 35 -1.63 -0.77 -0.35
C SER A 35 -1.25 0.13 -1.53
N MET A 36 -0.18 -0.21 -2.26
CA MET A 36 0.26 0.55 -3.44
C MET A 36 -0.72 0.42 -4.61
N ALA A 37 -1.37 -0.74 -4.77
CA ALA A 37 -2.47 -0.92 -5.71
C ALA A 37 -3.64 0.02 -5.38
N THR A 38 -4.01 0.13 -4.12
CA THR A 38 -5.03 1.08 -3.65
C THR A 38 -4.61 2.52 -3.92
N GLU A 39 -3.36 2.88 -3.63
CA GLU A 39 -2.81 4.23 -3.85
C GLU A 39 -2.85 4.59 -5.35
N GLY A 40 -2.36 3.72 -6.24
CA GLY A 40 -2.41 3.93 -7.69
C GLY A 40 -3.83 4.09 -8.22
N ALA A 41 -4.77 3.26 -7.76
CA ALA A 41 -6.17 3.40 -8.14
C ALA A 41 -6.78 4.72 -7.65
N MET A 42 -6.45 5.18 -6.45
CA MET A 42 -6.96 6.47 -5.94
C MET A 42 -6.38 7.65 -6.71
N TYR A 43 -5.11 7.61 -7.13
CA TYR A 43 -4.52 8.65 -7.96
C TYR A 43 -5.25 8.82 -9.30
N ASP A 44 -5.52 7.73 -10.00
CA ASP A 44 -6.03 7.78 -11.35
C ASP A 44 -7.56 7.81 -11.41
N TRP A 45 -8.23 7.08 -10.52
CA TRP A 45 -9.67 6.82 -10.64
C TRP A 45 -10.55 7.59 -9.66
N SER A 46 -10.04 8.19 -8.60
CA SER A 46 -10.89 8.88 -7.61
C SER A 46 -11.64 10.07 -8.21
N SER A 47 -10.96 10.92 -9.03
CA SER A 47 -11.60 12.03 -9.71
C SER A 47 -12.55 11.57 -10.83
N VAL A 48 -12.20 10.50 -11.54
CA VAL A 48 -13.07 9.90 -12.57
C VAL A 48 -14.34 9.31 -11.93
N TYR A 49 -14.19 8.64 -10.77
CA TYR A 49 -15.32 8.14 -9.99
C TYR A 49 -16.27 9.27 -9.56
N PHE A 50 -15.72 10.38 -9.11
CA PHE A 50 -16.53 11.56 -8.76
C PHE A 50 -17.24 12.13 -9.99
N ALA A 51 -16.55 12.26 -11.12
CA ALA A 51 -17.14 12.80 -12.34
C ALA A 51 -18.26 11.92 -12.92
N GLN A 52 -18.11 10.60 -12.89
CA GLN A 52 -19.02 9.68 -13.58
C GLN A 52 -20.11 9.10 -12.66
N VAL A 53 -19.80 8.88 -11.37
CA VAL A 53 -20.69 8.16 -10.43
C VAL A 53 -21.32 9.09 -9.42
N VAL A 54 -20.51 9.93 -8.73
CA VAL A 54 -21.01 10.85 -7.70
C VAL A 54 -21.68 12.08 -8.29
N GLN A 55 -21.15 12.60 -9.40
CA GLN A 55 -21.66 13.74 -10.15
C GLN A 55 -21.98 15.00 -9.32
N PRO A 56 -21.07 15.48 -8.48
CA PRO A 56 -21.33 16.56 -7.51
C PRO A 56 -21.37 17.96 -8.11
N GLY A 57 -21.20 18.10 -9.41
CA GLY A 57 -20.96 19.36 -10.12
C GLY A 57 -19.48 19.62 -10.37
N GLU A 58 -19.17 20.43 -11.40
CA GLU A 58 -17.80 20.59 -11.94
C GLU A 58 -16.77 21.04 -10.89
N SER A 59 -17.15 21.92 -9.97
CA SER A 59 -16.24 22.48 -8.95
C SER A 59 -15.81 21.44 -7.90
N LEU A 60 -16.57 20.36 -7.71
CA LEU A 60 -16.38 19.36 -6.66
C LEU A 60 -15.90 18.01 -7.16
N ILE A 61 -15.64 17.84 -8.46
CA ILE A 61 -15.15 16.60 -9.06
C ILE A 61 -13.86 16.12 -8.40
N ARG A 62 -12.99 17.03 -7.96
CA ARG A 62 -11.72 16.70 -7.30
C ARG A 62 -11.81 16.57 -5.77
N ALA A 63 -12.98 16.77 -5.18
CA ALA A 63 -13.14 16.78 -3.72
C ALA A 63 -12.73 15.43 -3.08
N GLY A 64 -13.12 14.31 -3.68
CA GLY A 64 -12.75 12.99 -3.21
C GLY A 64 -11.24 12.72 -3.27
N TYR A 65 -10.60 13.11 -4.38
CA TYR A 65 -9.15 13.02 -4.52
C TYR A 65 -8.42 13.84 -3.45
N LEU A 66 -8.79 15.11 -3.29
CA LEU A 66 -8.18 16.01 -2.32
C LEU A 66 -8.38 15.49 -0.88
N ALA A 67 -9.57 15.03 -0.53
CA ALA A 67 -9.86 14.46 0.77
C ALA A 67 -8.99 13.22 1.05
N CYS A 68 -8.84 12.33 0.07
CA CYS A 68 -7.99 11.16 0.14
C CYS A 68 -6.52 11.55 0.38
N MET A 69 -5.98 12.49 -0.40
CA MET A 69 -4.58 12.93 -0.29
C MET A 69 -4.31 13.66 1.01
N CYS A 70 -5.19 14.56 1.44
CA CYS A 70 -5.06 15.26 2.73
C CYS A 70 -5.10 14.26 3.92
N ALA A 71 -6.02 13.31 3.87
CA ALA A 71 -6.12 12.27 4.90
C ALA A 71 -4.88 11.35 4.90
N MET A 72 -4.31 11.04 3.73
CA MET A 72 -3.08 10.28 3.63
C MET A 72 -1.88 11.04 4.24
N VAL A 73 -1.73 12.32 3.96
CA VAL A 73 -0.68 13.14 4.58
C VAL A 73 -0.85 13.18 6.10
N THR A 74 -2.07 13.41 6.58
CA THR A 74 -2.39 13.41 8.01
C THR A 74 -2.08 12.06 8.65
N GLY A 75 -2.48 10.96 7.99
CA GLY A 75 -2.20 9.60 8.45
C GLY A 75 -0.69 9.30 8.55
N ARG A 76 0.12 9.80 7.61
CA ARG A 76 1.58 9.66 7.66
C ARG A 76 2.20 10.39 8.85
N LEU A 77 1.73 11.60 9.15
CA LEU A 77 2.20 12.37 10.30
C LEU A 77 1.83 11.71 11.65
N LEU A 78 0.69 11.04 11.71
CA LEU A 78 0.22 10.35 12.91
C LEU A 78 0.74 8.91 13.05
N ALA A 79 1.29 8.33 11.97
CA ALA A 79 1.69 6.93 11.91
C ALA A 79 2.64 6.51 13.02
N ASP A 80 3.69 7.29 13.27
CA ASP A 80 4.69 6.97 14.29
C ASP A 80 4.08 6.98 15.69
N GLY A 81 3.21 7.94 16.00
CA GLY A 81 2.49 8.01 17.26
C GLY A 81 1.55 6.82 17.47
N LEU A 82 0.83 6.42 16.43
CA LEU A 82 -0.06 5.25 16.45
C LEU A 82 0.73 3.96 16.65
N VAL A 83 1.86 3.80 15.94
CA VAL A 83 2.72 2.61 16.05
C VAL A 83 3.36 2.51 17.42
N ASN A 84 3.83 3.63 17.98
CA ASN A 84 4.42 3.66 19.32
C ASN A 84 3.40 3.31 20.42
N ARG A 85 2.13 3.70 20.23
CA ARG A 85 1.07 3.47 21.22
C ARG A 85 0.44 2.08 21.11
N PHE A 86 0.16 1.62 19.89
CA PHE A 86 -0.63 0.40 19.64
C PHE A 86 0.20 -0.76 19.08
N GLY A 87 1.41 -0.47 18.57
CA GLY A 87 2.24 -1.45 17.87
C GLY A 87 1.90 -1.57 16.38
N VAL A 88 2.80 -2.24 15.63
CA VAL A 88 2.71 -2.32 14.17
C VAL A 88 1.51 -3.12 13.67
N THR A 89 1.23 -4.29 14.29
CA THR A 89 0.16 -5.19 13.83
C THR A 89 -1.24 -4.56 13.92
N PRO A 90 -1.65 -3.97 15.06
CA PRO A 90 -2.94 -3.27 15.13
C PRO A 90 -3.05 -2.09 14.17
N VAL A 91 -1.96 -1.35 13.93
CA VAL A 91 -1.96 -0.25 12.95
C VAL A 91 -2.19 -0.76 11.54
N LEU A 92 -1.52 -1.86 11.12
CA LEU A 92 -1.76 -2.49 9.82
C LEU A 92 -3.19 -3.03 9.69
N GLN A 93 -3.76 -3.60 10.76
CA GLN A 93 -5.15 -4.05 10.77
C GLN A 93 -6.12 -2.87 10.63
N LEU A 94 -5.92 -1.80 11.40
CA LEU A 94 -6.72 -0.59 11.28
C LEU A 94 -6.62 0.00 9.88
N SER A 95 -5.43 0.00 9.28
CA SER A 95 -5.21 0.44 7.90
C SER A 95 -6.04 -0.37 6.90
N GLY A 96 -5.98 -1.69 6.95
CA GLY A 96 -6.77 -2.57 6.09
C GLY A 96 -8.28 -2.36 6.27
N LEU A 97 -8.73 -2.25 7.53
CA LEU A 97 -10.13 -1.97 7.84
C LEU A 97 -10.60 -0.61 7.32
N SER A 98 -9.77 0.43 7.49
CA SER A 98 -10.07 1.78 6.98
C SER A 98 -10.19 1.80 5.46
N ILE A 99 -9.31 1.09 4.73
CA ILE A 99 -9.39 0.95 3.28
C ILE A 99 -10.71 0.26 2.89
N ALA A 100 -11.00 -0.91 3.49
CA ALA A 100 -12.20 -1.68 3.16
C ALA A 100 -13.48 -0.91 3.50
N ALA A 101 -13.60 -0.37 4.71
CA ALA A 101 -14.77 0.36 5.15
C ALA A 101 -14.95 1.67 4.39
N GLY A 102 -13.87 2.42 4.17
CA GLY A 102 -13.90 3.69 3.46
C GLY A 102 -14.36 3.53 2.02
N LEU A 103 -13.77 2.57 1.30
CA LEU A 103 -14.19 2.33 -0.09
C LEU A 103 -15.61 1.74 -0.16
N SER A 104 -15.97 0.81 0.75
CA SER A 104 -17.35 0.31 0.82
C SER A 104 -18.35 1.43 1.05
N LEU A 105 -18.05 2.39 1.94
CA LEU A 105 -18.88 3.57 2.15
C LEU A 105 -19.06 4.37 0.87
N ALA A 106 -17.97 4.67 0.17
CA ALA A 106 -18.02 5.42 -1.08
C ALA A 106 -18.82 4.68 -2.18
N LEU A 107 -18.66 3.35 -2.29
CA LEU A 107 -19.34 2.55 -3.31
C LEU A 107 -20.82 2.33 -3.00
N LEU A 108 -21.21 2.17 -1.74
CA LEU A 108 -22.60 1.91 -1.35
C LEU A 108 -23.46 3.18 -1.37
N TRP A 109 -22.90 4.30 -0.97
CA TRP A 109 -23.56 5.61 -0.96
C TRP A 109 -22.76 6.61 -1.81
N PRO A 110 -22.99 6.64 -3.14
CA PRO A 110 -22.24 7.49 -4.06
C PRO A 110 -22.71 8.95 -4.05
N ASP A 111 -23.01 9.49 -2.89
CA ASP A 111 -23.30 10.91 -2.68
C ASP A 111 -22.04 11.66 -2.26
N LEU A 112 -22.02 12.98 -2.46
CA LEU A 112 -20.83 13.83 -2.24
C LEU A 112 -20.21 13.60 -0.83
N LEU A 113 -20.98 13.68 0.23
CA LEU A 113 -20.46 13.58 1.61
C LEU A 113 -19.97 12.19 1.96
N PRO A 114 -20.78 11.09 1.79
CA PRO A 114 -20.31 9.74 2.08
C PRO A 114 -19.13 9.31 1.22
N ALA A 115 -19.14 9.63 -0.07
CA ALA A 115 -18.05 9.28 -0.97
C ALA A 115 -16.75 10.02 -0.60
N THR A 116 -16.83 11.31 -0.28
CA THR A 116 -15.67 12.11 0.17
C THR A 116 -15.11 11.58 1.48
N ALA A 117 -15.97 11.30 2.47
CA ALA A 117 -15.57 10.72 3.76
C ALA A 117 -14.98 9.31 3.58
N GLY A 118 -15.58 8.51 2.70
CA GLY A 118 -15.08 7.18 2.35
C GLY A 118 -13.67 7.23 1.75
N LEU A 119 -13.43 8.10 0.77
CA LEU A 119 -12.10 8.24 0.18
C LEU A 119 -11.08 8.84 1.16
N ALA A 120 -11.50 9.72 2.09
CA ALA A 120 -10.63 10.18 3.17
C ALA A 120 -10.20 9.01 4.08
N LEU A 121 -11.12 8.10 4.44
CA LEU A 121 -10.80 6.89 5.21
C LEU A 121 -9.84 5.97 4.45
N VAL A 122 -10.00 5.81 3.13
CA VAL A 122 -9.06 5.06 2.28
C VAL A 122 -7.67 5.69 2.35
N GLY A 123 -7.57 7.02 2.17
CA GLY A 123 -6.31 7.76 2.25
C GLY A 123 -5.60 7.59 3.59
N PHE A 124 -6.35 7.73 4.68
CA PHE A 124 -5.83 7.51 6.03
C PHE A 124 -5.33 6.06 6.21
N GLY A 125 -6.11 5.08 5.73
CA GLY A 125 -5.76 3.66 5.84
C GLY A 125 -4.47 3.30 5.10
N MET A 126 -4.26 3.76 3.86
CA MET A 126 -3.07 3.41 3.09
C MET A 126 -1.80 4.16 3.54
N ALA A 127 -1.93 5.24 4.31
CA ALA A 127 -0.85 6.17 4.65
C ALA A 127 0.39 5.52 5.27
N SER A 128 0.20 4.57 6.19
CA SER A 128 1.27 3.99 7.00
C SER A 128 1.72 2.58 6.55
N VAL A 129 0.96 1.91 5.68
CA VAL A 129 1.19 0.49 5.34
C VAL A 129 2.56 0.27 4.71
N VAL A 130 2.87 1.03 3.65
CA VAL A 130 4.13 0.85 2.90
C VAL A 130 5.37 1.19 3.74
N PRO A 131 5.44 2.34 4.44
CA PRO A 131 6.56 2.64 5.33
C PRO A 131 6.78 1.58 6.41
N LEU A 132 5.69 1.04 6.98
CA LEU A 132 5.77 -0.02 7.98
C LEU A 132 6.30 -1.33 7.38
N CYS A 133 5.85 -1.72 6.19
CA CYS A 133 6.36 -2.90 5.51
C CYS A 133 7.85 -2.78 5.21
N TYR A 134 8.32 -1.60 4.76
CA TYR A 134 9.76 -1.37 4.51
C TYR A 134 10.59 -1.37 5.80
N SER A 135 10.08 -0.77 6.87
CA SER A 135 10.72 -0.81 8.19
C SER A 135 10.85 -2.24 8.73
N LEU A 136 9.81 -3.05 8.55
CA LEU A 136 9.81 -4.45 8.94
C LEU A 136 10.73 -5.31 8.07
N ALA A 137 10.75 -5.08 6.76
CA ALA A 137 11.64 -5.76 5.82
C ALA A 137 13.10 -5.48 6.14
N GLY A 138 13.45 -4.22 6.45
CA GLY A 138 14.80 -3.83 6.85
C GLY A 138 15.31 -4.48 8.15
N LYS A 139 14.39 -5.01 8.98
CA LYS A 139 14.71 -5.77 10.20
C LYS A 139 14.78 -7.29 9.98
N SER A 140 14.78 -7.75 8.74
CA SER A 140 14.96 -9.17 8.41
C SER A 140 16.38 -9.63 8.80
N THR A 141 16.47 -10.81 9.41
CA THR A 141 17.77 -11.42 9.79
C THR A 141 18.26 -12.44 8.76
N ARG A 142 17.42 -12.80 7.78
CA ARG A 142 17.73 -13.86 6.81
C ARG A 142 18.45 -13.36 5.56
N VAL A 143 18.21 -12.11 5.20
CA VAL A 143 18.83 -11.44 4.04
C VAL A 143 19.29 -10.05 4.43
N PRO A 144 20.26 -9.46 3.71
CA PRO A 144 20.68 -8.08 3.95
C PRO A 144 19.48 -7.10 3.85
N PRO A 145 19.42 -6.06 4.70
CA PRO A 145 18.32 -5.09 4.72
C PRO A 145 18.02 -4.48 3.36
N SER A 146 19.06 -4.16 2.57
CA SER A 146 18.91 -3.60 1.23
C SER A 146 18.17 -4.56 0.28
N VAL A 147 18.49 -5.85 0.33
CA VAL A 147 17.83 -6.88 -0.49
C VAL A 147 16.38 -7.06 -0.05
N ALA A 148 16.13 -7.12 1.27
CA ALA A 148 14.78 -7.27 1.81
C ALA A 148 13.86 -6.11 1.39
N ILE A 149 14.35 -4.86 1.53
CA ILE A 149 13.61 -3.66 1.13
C ILE A 149 13.39 -3.65 -0.38
N SER A 150 14.41 -3.97 -1.19
CA SER A 150 14.29 -4.01 -2.66
C SER A 150 13.23 -5.01 -3.12
N LEU A 151 13.16 -6.19 -2.50
CA LEU A 151 12.15 -7.19 -2.83
C LEU A 151 10.73 -6.69 -2.52
N VAL A 152 10.51 -6.17 -1.32
CA VAL A 152 9.20 -5.67 -0.91
C VAL A 152 8.80 -4.46 -1.75
N SER A 153 9.73 -3.53 -2.06
CA SER A 153 9.42 -2.37 -2.89
C SER A 153 9.15 -2.75 -4.35
N SER A 154 9.92 -3.66 -4.93
CA SER A 154 9.65 -4.12 -6.30
C SER A 154 8.26 -4.74 -6.42
N LEU A 155 7.87 -5.57 -5.44
CA LEU A 155 6.55 -6.18 -5.42
C LEU A 155 5.45 -5.14 -5.23
N SER A 156 5.65 -4.16 -4.35
CA SER A 156 4.67 -3.09 -4.10
C SER A 156 4.46 -2.20 -5.33
N PHE A 157 5.52 -1.86 -6.07
CA PHE A 157 5.40 -1.08 -7.30
C PHE A 157 4.63 -1.80 -8.41
N LEU A 158 4.67 -3.13 -8.47
CA LEU A 158 3.81 -3.89 -9.38
C LEU A 158 2.32 -3.65 -9.08
N GLY A 159 1.95 -3.52 -7.81
CA GLY A 159 0.59 -3.15 -7.42
C GLY A 159 0.20 -1.74 -7.90
N PHE A 160 1.09 -0.77 -7.67
CA PHE A 160 0.86 0.62 -8.09
C PHE A 160 0.65 0.76 -9.60
N LEU A 161 1.49 0.11 -10.41
CA LEU A 161 1.43 0.19 -11.87
C LEU A 161 0.34 -0.71 -12.46
N GLY A 162 0.06 -1.85 -11.83
CA GLY A 162 -0.87 -2.85 -12.38
C GLY A 162 -2.34 -2.56 -12.07
N CYS A 163 -2.62 -1.94 -10.92
CA CYS A 163 -4.00 -1.73 -10.49
C CYS A 163 -4.78 -0.73 -11.38
N PRO A 164 -4.26 0.44 -11.77
CA PRO A 164 -5.00 1.38 -12.62
C PRO A 164 -5.43 0.79 -13.96
N PRO A 165 -4.58 0.09 -14.74
CA PRO A 165 -5.01 -0.59 -15.96
C PRO A 165 -6.06 -1.69 -15.71
N MET A 166 -5.94 -2.42 -14.60
CA MET A 166 -6.91 -3.44 -14.22
C MET A 166 -8.29 -2.82 -13.94
N VAL A 167 -8.34 -1.73 -13.19
CA VAL A 167 -9.59 -0.99 -12.95
C VAL A 167 -10.16 -0.46 -14.28
N GLY A 168 -9.31 0.07 -15.17
CA GLY A 168 -9.70 0.53 -16.50
C GLY A 168 -10.34 -0.60 -17.32
N PHE A 169 -9.72 -1.77 -17.35
CA PHE A 169 -10.29 -2.94 -18.04
C PHE A 169 -11.63 -3.37 -17.45
N LEU A 170 -11.73 -3.42 -16.11
CA LEU A 170 -12.96 -3.79 -15.42
C LEU A 170 -14.09 -2.77 -15.66
N SER A 171 -13.74 -1.46 -15.75
CA SER A 171 -14.72 -0.40 -15.98
C SER A 171 -15.36 -0.45 -17.38
N HIS A 172 -14.70 -1.09 -18.36
CA HIS A 172 -15.28 -1.36 -19.67
C HIS A 172 -16.27 -2.53 -19.66
N GLN A 173 -16.13 -3.46 -18.71
CA GLN A 173 -17.02 -4.63 -18.59
C GLN A 173 -18.17 -4.39 -17.60
N PHE A 174 -17.90 -3.58 -16.60
CA PHE A 174 -18.82 -3.25 -15.51
C PHE A 174 -18.81 -1.73 -15.30
N ASP A 175 -19.77 -1.20 -14.57
CA ASP A 175 -19.73 0.20 -14.17
C ASP A 175 -18.47 0.50 -13.33
N LEU A 176 -17.91 1.70 -13.48
CA LEU A 176 -16.73 2.14 -12.71
C LEU A 176 -16.91 1.96 -11.19
N ARG A 177 -18.14 2.13 -10.70
CA ARG A 177 -18.51 1.88 -9.31
C ARG A 177 -18.08 0.49 -8.86
N TRP A 178 -18.41 -0.55 -9.65
CA TRP A 178 -18.10 -1.94 -9.31
C TRP A 178 -16.68 -2.34 -9.70
N ALA A 179 -16.07 -1.65 -10.67
CA ALA A 179 -14.68 -1.88 -11.05
C ALA A 179 -13.68 -1.56 -9.92
N LEU A 180 -14.05 -0.70 -8.98
CA LEU A 180 -13.27 -0.39 -7.79
C LEU A 180 -13.44 -1.39 -6.64
N SER A 181 -14.46 -2.27 -6.69
CA SER A 181 -14.76 -3.21 -5.59
C SER A 181 -13.63 -4.19 -5.24
N PRO A 182 -12.72 -4.62 -6.14
CA PRO A 182 -11.59 -5.46 -5.77
C PRO A 182 -10.69 -4.84 -4.70
N ILE A 183 -10.64 -3.50 -4.62
CA ILE A 183 -9.84 -2.79 -3.61
C ILE A 183 -10.43 -2.99 -2.19
N VAL A 184 -11.74 -3.20 -2.06
CA VAL A 184 -12.36 -3.58 -0.78
C VAL A 184 -11.78 -4.91 -0.31
N VAL A 185 -11.68 -5.90 -1.23
CA VAL A 185 -11.08 -7.20 -0.94
C VAL A 185 -9.61 -7.05 -0.53
N VAL A 186 -8.86 -6.16 -1.18
CA VAL A 186 -7.49 -5.83 -0.81
C VAL A 186 -7.41 -5.29 0.62
N GLY A 187 -8.28 -4.38 1.02
CA GLY A 187 -8.35 -3.88 2.40
C GLY A 187 -8.60 -4.99 3.41
N VAL A 188 -9.55 -5.89 3.13
CA VAL A 188 -9.83 -7.08 3.96
C VAL A 188 -8.62 -8.01 4.01
N ALA A 189 -7.95 -8.23 2.87
CA ALA A 189 -6.74 -9.06 2.82
C ALA A 189 -5.61 -8.47 3.69
N ILE A 190 -5.36 -7.16 3.64
CA ILE A 190 -4.39 -6.48 4.51
C ILE A 190 -4.75 -6.72 5.99
N PHE A 191 -6.02 -6.55 6.37
CA PHE A 191 -6.51 -6.80 7.73
C PHE A 191 -6.23 -8.22 8.18
N CYS A 192 -6.51 -9.23 7.34
CA CYS A 192 -6.31 -10.65 7.64
C CYS A 192 -4.83 -11.06 7.65
N LEU A 193 -4.00 -10.48 6.78
CA LEU A 193 -2.58 -10.82 6.68
C LEU A 193 -1.72 -10.16 7.77
N ALA A 194 -2.12 -8.99 8.29
CA ALA A 194 -1.37 -8.27 9.31
C ALA A 194 -1.01 -9.10 10.55
N PRO A 195 -1.89 -9.90 11.18
CA PRO A 195 -1.54 -10.72 12.33
C PRO A 195 -0.57 -11.87 12.00
N LEU A 196 -0.57 -12.37 10.74
CA LEU A 196 0.34 -13.42 10.30
C LEU A 196 1.79 -12.93 10.28
N VAL A 197 2.02 -11.66 9.97
CA VAL A 197 3.35 -11.03 10.02
C VAL A 197 3.97 -11.15 11.42
N ARG A 198 3.18 -10.99 12.47
CA ARG A 198 3.64 -11.14 13.86
C ARG A 198 3.97 -12.60 14.19
N ARG A 199 3.15 -13.55 13.74
CA ARG A 199 3.32 -14.99 14.05
C ARG A 199 4.58 -15.59 13.43
N ILE A 200 4.96 -15.10 12.24
CA ILE A 200 6.13 -15.64 11.52
C ILE A 200 7.44 -15.01 12.04
N LYS A 201 7.36 -13.81 12.64
CA LYS A 201 8.52 -13.14 13.24
C LYS A 201 8.85 -13.69 14.64
N ALA A 202 7.89 -14.30 15.34
CA ALA A 202 8.08 -14.92 16.66
C ALA A 202 8.72 -16.29 16.54
#